data_ab5ae9f76a53b43644cf96abf68ea8f7
#
_entry.id   ab5ae9f76a53b43644cf96abf68ea8f7
#
_cell.length_a   1.000
_cell.length_b   1.000
_cell.length_c   1.000
_cell.angle_alpha   90.00
_cell.angle_beta   90.00
_cell.angle_gamma   90.00
#
_symmetry.space_group_name_H-M   'P 1'
#
loop_
_entity.id
_entity.type
_entity.pdbx_description
1 polymer ?
#
loop_
_entity_poly.entity_id
_entity_poly.type
_entity_poly.pdbx_seq_one_letter_code
_entity_poly.pdbx_strand_id
1 'polypeptide(L)'
;MARIILVDDEPLLTESMEIILTLKGGHEVVGRAENGVDALKILENQATDMMLVDLNMPRMGGIELIRKVHESYPDVKIIVLTTFYDEKNIAEAISGGAISYLLKDSGKDAILNAVDQALKGQSVLDNKVMQKLTGMMAGEKVTKSSVDPYEGKDLTDREKEICKLIADGCTTSQIASILFISEGTVKNYMSSIYDKFDIHDRAKLVSVLNS
;
A
#
# COMPACT_ATOMS: atom_id res chain seq x y z
N MET A 1 21.52 -15.48 -5.34
CA MET A 1 20.68 -15.02 -6.46
C MET A 1 19.30 -15.60 -6.24
N ALA A 2 18.27 -14.79 -6.15
CA ALA A 2 16.88 -15.20 -5.93
C ALA A 2 16.07 -14.97 -7.20
N ARG A 3 15.05 -15.82 -7.42
CA ARG A 3 14.08 -15.72 -8.50
C ARG A 3 12.85 -14.95 -7.98
N ILE A 4 12.56 -13.82 -8.56
CA ILE A 4 11.60 -12.86 -8.05
C ILE A 4 10.46 -12.65 -9.06
N ILE A 5 9.22 -12.66 -8.59
CA ILE A 5 8.05 -12.16 -9.33
C ILE A 5 7.72 -10.77 -8.83
N LEU A 6 7.52 -9.83 -9.76
CA LEU A 6 7.02 -8.49 -9.49
C LEU A 6 5.52 -8.42 -9.80
N VAL A 7 4.72 -7.91 -8.86
CA VAL A 7 3.27 -7.85 -9.00
C VAL A 7 2.79 -6.45 -8.68
N ASP A 8 2.46 -5.68 -9.71
CA ASP A 8 2.07 -4.28 -9.61
C ASP A 8 1.35 -3.87 -10.91
N ASP A 9 0.25 -3.15 -10.83
CA ASP A 9 -0.52 -2.71 -11.99
C ASP A 9 0.08 -1.49 -12.70
N GLU A 10 1.23 -0.99 -12.23
CA GLU A 10 2.02 0.06 -12.87
C GLU A 10 3.23 -0.53 -13.64
N PRO A 11 3.16 -0.73 -14.98
CA PRO A 11 4.23 -1.37 -15.76
C PRO A 11 5.59 -0.67 -15.65
N LEU A 12 5.60 0.67 -15.63
CA LEU A 12 6.84 1.45 -15.50
C LEU A 12 7.54 1.19 -14.16
N LEU A 13 6.78 0.93 -13.11
CA LEU A 13 7.33 0.63 -11.79
C LEU A 13 7.96 -0.76 -11.78
N THR A 14 7.27 -1.77 -12.32
CA THR A 14 7.83 -3.14 -12.42
C THR A 14 9.07 -3.18 -13.30
N GLU A 15 9.12 -2.42 -14.40
CA GLU A 15 10.32 -2.29 -15.24
C GLU A 15 11.49 -1.67 -14.48
N SER A 16 11.23 -0.59 -13.75
CA SER A 16 12.25 0.08 -12.93
C SER A 16 12.78 -0.83 -11.82
N MET A 17 11.88 -1.59 -11.16
CA MET A 17 12.24 -2.55 -10.12
C MET A 17 13.06 -3.72 -10.68
N GLU A 18 12.72 -4.24 -11.85
CA GLU A 18 13.49 -5.29 -12.51
C GLU A 18 14.94 -4.84 -12.75
N ILE A 19 15.13 -3.61 -13.28
CA ILE A 19 16.46 -3.03 -13.47
C ILE A 19 17.24 -2.96 -12.14
N ILE A 20 16.61 -2.48 -11.07
CA ILE A 20 17.23 -2.34 -9.76
C ILE A 20 17.62 -3.71 -9.19
N LEU A 21 16.71 -4.66 -9.20
CA LEU A 21 16.92 -6.00 -8.64
C LEU A 21 17.96 -6.80 -9.42
N THR A 22 17.96 -6.67 -10.74
CA THR A 22 18.90 -7.40 -11.62
C THR A 22 20.29 -6.77 -11.58
N LEU A 23 20.41 -5.48 -11.88
CA LEU A 23 21.73 -4.84 -12.05
C LEU A 23 22.43 -4.55 -10.72
N LYS A 24 21.69 -4.23 -9.66
CA LYS A 24 22.26 -3.87 -8.36
C LYS A 24 22.13 -4.98 -7.34
N GLY A 25 21.01 -5.69 -7.33
CA GLY A 25 20.74 -6.79 -6.39
C GLY A 25 21.33 -8.12 -6.80
N GLY A 26 21.65 -8.32 -8.08
CA GLY A 26 22.14 -9.60 -8.61
C GLY A 26 21.09 -10.73 -8.51
N HIS A 27 19.80 -10.36 -8.52
CA HIS A 27 18.68 -11.29 -8.54
C HIS A 27 18.14 -11.48 -9.96
N GLU A 28 17.24 -12.43 -10.14
CA GLU A 28 16.57 -12.71 -11.40
C GLU A 28 15.08 -12.39 -11.28
N VAL A 29 14.53 -11.54 -12.14
CA VAL A 29 13.08 -11.34 -12.24
C VAL A 29 12.54 -12.37 -13.23
N VAL A 30 11.83 -13.37 -12.73
CA VAL A 30 11.29 -14.49 -13.52
C VAL A 30 9.88 -14.21 -14.05
N GLY A 31 9.27 -13.14 -13.63
CA GLY A 31 7.96 -12.74 -14.13
C GLY A 31 7.49 -11.38 -13.62
N ARG A 32 6.60 -10.76 -14.39
CA ARG A 32 5.89 -9.54 -14.02
C ARG A 32 4.39 -9.77 -14.22
N ALA A 33 3.57 -9.30 -13.29
CA ALA A 33 2.12 -9.41 -13.34
C ALA A 33 1.47 -8.10 -12.90
N GLU A 34 0.35 -7.75 -13.52
CA GLU A 34 -0.42 -6.54 -13.21
C GLU A 34 -1.55 -6.80 -12.19
N ASN A 35 -1.70 -8.02 -11.72
CA ASN A 35 -2.71 -8.43 -10.74
C ASN A 35 -2.41 -9.82 -10.17
N GLY A 36 -3.09 -10.17 -9.07
CA GLY A 36 -2.87 -11.44 -8.40
C GLY A 36 -3.21 -12.68 -9.22
N VAL A 37 -4.19 -12.60 -10.14
CA VAL A 37 -4.57 -13.75 -10.98
C VAL A 37 -3.45 -14.14 -11.93
N ASP A 38 -2.83 -13.15 -12.57
CA ASP A 38 -1.75 -13.38 -13.51
C ASP A 38 -0.45 -13.74 -12.77
N ALA A 39 -0.24 -13.20 -11.55
CA ALA A 39 0.87 -13.60 -10.68
C ALA A 39 0.81 -15.10 -10.31
N LEU A 40 -0.36 -15.63 -9.96
CA LEU A 40 -0.54 -17.06 -9.66
C LEU A 40 -0.22 -17.95 -10.86
N LYS A 41 -0.61 -17.55 -12.07
CA LYS A 41 -0.27 -18.30 -13.30
C LYS A 41 1.24 -18.36 -13.55
N ILE A 42 1.95 -17.27 -13.25
CA ILE A 42 3.42 -17.27 -13.36
C ILE A 42 4.01 -18.19 -12.31
N LEU A 43 3.53 -18.11 -11.07
CA LEU A 43 4.00 -18.92 -9.96
C LEU A 43 3.81 -20.44 -10.18
N GLU A 44 2.73 -20.84 -10.87
CA GLU A 44 2.50 -22.23 -11.26
C GLU A 44 3.54 -22.80 -12.24
N ASN A 45 4.16 -21.93 -13.06
CA ASN A 45 5.03 -22.32 -14.17
C ASN A 45 6.50 -21.92 -13.97
N GLN A 46 6.79 -21.09 -12.99
CA GLN A 46 8.13 -20.56 -12.73
C GLN A 46 8.55 -20.84 -11.29
N ALA A 47 9.69 -21.48 -11.13
CA ALA A 47 10.28 -21.64 -9.80
C ALA A 47 10.63 -20.27 -9.22
N THR A 48 10.03 -19.95 -8.06
CA THR A 48 10.05 -18.62 -7.45
C THR A 48 10.49 -18.71 -6.00
N ASP A 49 11.38 -17.81 -5.60
CA ASP A 49 11.86 -17.72 -4.21
C ASP A 49 11.16 -16.58 -3.46
N MET A 50 10.72 -15.55 -4.19
CA MET A 50 10.15 -14.33 -3.60
C MET A 50 9.18 -13.63 -4.53
N MET A 51 8.23 -12.91 -3.94
CA MET A 51 7.34 -11.96 -4.64
C MET A 51 7.41 -10.58 -4.00
N LEU A 52 7.50 -9.53 -4.82
CA LEU A 52 7.23 -8.16 -4.43
C LEU A 52 5.82 -7.82 -4.91
N VAL A 53 4.92 -7.42 -3.99
CA VAL A 53 3.49 -7.35 -4.26
C VAL A 53 2.94 -6.00 -3.86
N ASP A 54 2.32 -5.28 -4.80
CA ASP A 54 1.43 -4.17 -4.45
C ASP A 54 0.09 -4.68 -3.91
N LEU A 55 -0.55 -3.90 -3.07
CA LEU A 55 -1.84 -4.26 -2.49
C LEU A 55 -3.03 -3.88 -3.38
N ASN A 56 -2.93 -2.76 -4.07
CA ASN A 56 -4.05 -2.18 -4.81
C ASN A 56 -3.94 -2.46 -6.30
N MET A 57 -4.44 -3.60 -6.71
CA MET A 57 -4.44 -4.04 -8.11
C MET A 57 -5.85 -4.46 -8.54
N PRO A 58 -6.16 -4.36 -9.85
CA PRO A 58 -7.45 -4.81 -10.37
C PRO A 58 -7.60 -6.35 -10.29
N ARG A 59 -8.83 -6.85 -10.41
CA ARG A 59 -9.20 -8.27 -10.46
C ARG A 59 -8.93 -9.04 -9.17
N MET A 60 -7.68 -9.23 -8.78
CA MET A 60 -7.23 -9.81 -7.51
C MET A 60 -6.18 -8.90 -6.90
N GLY A 61 -6.51 -8.30 -5.75
CA GLY A 61 -5.60 -7.44 -4.99
C GLY A 61 -4.53 -8.21 -4.22
N GLY A 62 -3.54 -7.48 -3.72
CA GLY A 62 -2.37 -8.07 -3.05
C GLY A 62 -2.71 -8.86 -1.79
N ILE A 63 -3.65 -8.42 -0.97
CA ILE A 63 -4.05 -9.15 0.26
C ILE A 63 -4.58 -10.55 -0.05
N GLU A 64 -5.44 -10.68 -1.05
CA GLU A 64 -5.95 -11.99 -1.47
C GLU A 64 -4.84 -12.86 -2.05
N LEU A 65 -3.95 -12.27 -2.88
CA LEU A 65 -2.79 -12.95 -3.43
C LEU A 65 -1.87 -13.48 -2.33
N ILE A 66 -1.53 -12.65 -1.35
CA ILE A 66 -0.66 -13.02 -0.21
C ILE A 66 -1.20 -14.26 0.49
N ARG A 67 -2.48 -14.28 0.84
CA ARG A 67 -3.12 -15.42 1.52
C ARG A 67 -3.02 -16.70 0.68
N LYS A 68 -3.36 -16.63 -0.61
CA LYS A 68 -3.30 -17.79 -1.52
C LYS A 68 -1.87 -18.33 -1.70
N VAL A 69 -0.91 -17.43 -1.84
CA VAL A 69 0.50 -17.82 -1.97
C VAL A 69 1.01 -18.43 -0.68
N HIS A 70 0.71 -17.84 0.48
CA HIS A 70 1.12 -18.37 1.78
C HIS A 70 0.55 -19.78 2.04
N GLU A 71 -0.71 -20.03 1.66
CA GLU A 71 -1.37 -21.33 1.81
C GLU A 71 -0.80 -22.39 0.87
N SER A 72 -0.54 -22.05 -0.40
CA SER A 72 -0.18 -23.02 -1.45
C SER A 72 1.32 -23.12 -1.69
N TYR A 73 2.09 -22.08 -1.38
CA TYR A 73 3.53 -21.95 -1.63
C TYR A 73 4.25 -21.34 -0.40
N PRO A 74 4.26 -22.03 0.76
CA PRO A 74 4.75 -21.48 2.03
C PRO A 74 6.24 -21.11 2.04
N ASP A 75 7.02 -21.63 1.10
CA ASP A 75 8.44 -21.31 0.96
C ASP A 75 8.69 -20.00 0.22
N VAL A 76 7.71 -19.50 -0.54
CA VAL A 76 7.83 -18.25 -1.28
C VAL A 76 7.72 -17.06 -0.30
N LYS A 77 8.77 -16.23 -0.26
CA LYS A 77 8.79 -15.03 0.58
C LYS A 77 7.99 -13.92 -0.08
N ILE A 78 7.17 -13.22 0.70
CA ILE A 78 6.33 -12.14 0.19
C ILE A 78 6.74 -10.82 0.86
N ILE A 79 7.14 -9.85 0.04
CA ILE A 79 7.40 -8.47 0.44
C ILE A 79 6.29 -7.61 -0.12
N VAL A 80 5.59 -6.87 0.73
CA VAL A 80 4.64 -5.84 0.30
C VAL A 80 5.41 -4.58 -0.07
N LEU A 81 5.11 -4.03 -1.24
CA LEU A 81 5.64 -2.77 -1.73
C LEU A 81 4.49 -1.91 -2.24
N THR A 82 4.02 -0.94 -1.45
CA THR A 82 2.79 -0.19 -1.73
C THR A 82 2.92 1.29 -1.40
N THR A 83 2.02 2.10 -1.92
CA THR A 83 1.87 3.51 -1.52
C THR A 83 0.99 3.66 -0.27
N PHE A 84 0.26 2.62 0.14
CA PHE A 84 -0.70 2.64 1.24
C PHE A 84 -0.15 1.97 2.49
N TYR A 85 -0.40 2.58 3.65
CA TYR A 85 0.07 2.07 4.94
C TYR A 85 -0.97 2.27 6.07
N ASP A 86 -2.25 2.05 5.74
CA ASP A 86 -3.29 2.04 6.78
C ASP A 86 -3.19 0.77 7.65
N GLU A 87 -3.67 0.88 8.89
CA GLU A 87 -3.53 -0.17 9.91
C GLU A 87 -4.16 -1.49 9.50
N LYS A 88 -5.29 -1.44 8.79
CA LYS A 88 -6.01 -2.63 8.35
C LYS A 88 -5.20 -3.39 7.31
N ASN A 89 -4.69 -2.71 6.29
CA ASN A 89 -3.90 -3.34 5.24
C ASN A 89 -2.58 -3.91 5.78
N ILE A 90 -1.92 -3.20 6.70
CA ILE A 90 -0.70 -3.70 7.36
C ILE A 90 -1.01 -4.99 8.13
N ALA A 91 -2.05 -4.98 8.99
CA ALA A 91 -2.43 -6.13 9.79
C ALA A 91 -2.82 -7.33 8.91
N GLU A 92 -3.61 -7.11 7.87
CA GLU A 92 -4.06 -8.16 6.96
C GLU A 92 -2.91 -8.75 6.13
N ALA A 93 -1.96 -7.93 5.66
CA ALA A 93 -0.82 -8.40 4.91
C ALA A 93 0.13 -9.26 5.77
N ILE A 94 0.48 -8.77 6.96
CA ILE A 94 1.39 -9.49 7.87
C ILE A 94 0.72 -10.79 8.38
N SER A 95 -0.55 -10.75 8.80
CA SER A 95 -1.26 -11.95 9.23
C SER A 95 -1.53 -12.93 8.08
N GLY A 96 -1.61 -12.42 6.85
CA GLY A 96 -1.73 -13.21 5.63
C GLY A 96 -0.45 -13.90 5.19
N GLY A 97 0.72 -13.61 5.80
CA GLY A 97 1.99 -14.26 5.53
C GLY A 97 3.06 -13.39 4.84
N ALA A 98 2.84 -12.08 4.71
CA ALA A 98 3.90 -11.19 4.23
C ALA A 98 5.03 -11.09 5.27
N ILE A 99 6.28 -11.28 4.83
CA ILE A 99 7.46 -11.21 5.71
C ILE A 99 7.97 -9.78 5.90
N SER A 100 7.74 -8.90 4.94
CA SER A 100 8.19 -7.50 4.97
C SER A 100 7.14 -6.57 4.37
N TYR A 101 7.14 -5.32 4.83
CA TYR A 101 6.21 -4.28 4.36
C TYR A 101 6.95 -2.96 4.19
N LEU A 102 7.01 -2.48 2.97
CA LEU A 102 7.72 -1.27 2.56
C LEU A 102 6.78 -0.33 1.81
N LEU A 103 7.09 0.95 1.89
CA LEU A 103 6.48 1.96 1.04
C LEU A 103 7.23 2.08 -0.29
N LYS A 104 6.52 2.34 -1.39
CA LYS A 104 7.12 2.54 -2.72
C LYS A 104 8.11 3.73 -2.74
N ASP A 105 7.97 4.69 -1.82
CA ASP A 105 8.86 5.84 -1.66
C ASP A 105 10.08 5.61 -0.73
N SER A 106 10.22 4.41 -0.15
CA SER A 106 11.36 4.07 0.75
C SER A 106 12.72 4.05 0.05
N GLY A 107 12.72 4.10 -1.28
CA GLY A 107 13.93 4.15 -2.10
C GLY A 107 14.56 2.78 -2.36
N LYS A 108 15.39 2.76 -3.41
CA LYS A 108 15.99 1.53 -3.96
C LYS A 108 16.82 0.74 -2.94
N ASP A 109 17.60 1.44 -2.09
CA ASP A 109 18.50 0.78 -1.16
C ASP A 109 17.74 0.08 -0.02
N ALA A 110 16.60 0.64 0.40
CA ALA A 110 15.70 0.00 1.35
C ALA A 110 15.05 -1.26 0.76
N ILE A 111 14.65 -1.22 -0.51
CA ILE A 111 14.05 -2.36 -1.21
C ILE A 111 15.07 -3.48 -1.36
N LEU A 112 16.30 -3.18 -1.82
CA LEU A 112 17.37 -4.18 -1.93
C LEU A 112 17.71 -4.81 -0.57
N ASN A 113 17.82 -3.98 0.47
CA ASN A 113 18.04 -4.48 1.82
C ASN A 113 16.91 -5.41 2.28
N ALA A 114 15.65 -5.06 2.01
CA ALA A 114 14.51 -5.88 2.39
C ALA A 114 14.52 -7.24 1.68
N VAL A 115 14.87 -7.28 0.39
CA VAL A 115 15.05 -8.52 -0.37
C VAL A 115 16.14 -9.39 0.26
N ASP A 116 17.31 -8.81 0.53
CA ASP A 116 18.43 -9.53 1.15
C ASP A 116 18.10 -10.07 2.55
N GLN A 117 17.40 -9.31 3.37
CA GLN A 117 16.99 -9.73 4.70
C GLN A 117 15.91 -10.81 4.65
N ALA A 118 14.91 -10.65 3.77
CA ALA A 118 13.85 -11.64 3.60
C ALA A 118 14.40 -13.02 3.14
N LEU A 119 15.43 -13.03 2.30
CA LEU A 119 16.13 -14.28 1.91
C LEU A 119 16.81 -14.97 3.10
N LYS A 120 17.20 -14.20 4.14
CA LYS A 120 17.77 -14.73 5.39
C LYS A 120 16.69 -15.08 6.42
N GLY A 121 15.40 -14.95 6.06
CA GLY A 121 14.26 -15.15 6.97
C GLY A 121 14.03 -14.00 7.95
N GLN A 122 14.59 -12.83 7.70
CA GLN A 122 14.43 -11.63 8.53
C GLN A 122 13.39 -10.70 7.93
N SER A 123 12.58 -10.08 8.79
CA SER A 123 11.56 -9.10 8.38
C SER A 123 12.13 -7.69 8.35
N VAL A 124 11.75 -6.92 7.34
CA VAL A 124 12.02 -5.47 7.27
C VAL A 124 10.68 -4.75 7.18
N LEU A 125 10.46 -3.84 8.11
CA LEU A 125 9.29 -2.99 8.13
C LEU A 125 9.74 -1.53 8.04
N ASP A 126 9.08 -0.74 7.19
CA ASP A 126 9.26 0.70 7.17
C ASP A 126 8.97 1.30 8.55
N ASN A 127 9.67 2.37 8.93
CA ASN A 127 9.50 3.00 10.24
C ASN A 127 8.06 3.44 10.53
N LYS A 128 7.36 3.95 9.52
CA LYS A 128 5.94 4.34 9.65
C LYS A 128 5.03 3.13 9.87
N VAL A 129 5.33 2.02 9.21
CA VAL A 129 4.64 0.73 9.37
C VAL A 129 4.89 0.16 10.76
N MET A 130 6.14 0.20 11.22
CA MET A 130 6.51 -0.26 12.56
C MET A 130 5.80 0.53 13.66
N GLN A 131 5.73 1.85 13.56
CA GLN A 131 5.02 2.70 14.52
C GLN A 131 3.54 2.33 14.61
N LYS A 132 2.88 2.11 13.47
CA LYS A 132 1.47 1.68 13.46
C LYS A 132 1.27 0.31 14.09
N LEU A 133 2.10 -0.67 13.75
CA LEU A 133 2.05 -2.01 14.36
C LEU A 133 2.29 -1.97 15.87
N THR A 134 3.24 -1.17 16.33
CA THR A 134 3.55 -1.03 17.76
C THR A 134 2.37 -0.42 18.53
N GLY A 135 1.71 0.59 17.96
CA GLY A 135 0.49 1.17 18.50
C GLY A 135 -0.65 0.13 18.64
N MET A 136 -0.82 -0.71 17.61
CA MET A 136 -1.82 -1.79 17.67
C MET A 136 -1.51 -2.85 18.73
N MET A 137 -0.23 -3.23 18.88
CA MET A 137 0.20 -4.27 19.84
C MET A 137 0.24 -3.79 21.30
N ALA A 138 0.50 -2.52 21.54
CA ALA A 138 0.53 -1.93 22.87
C ALA A 138 -0.87 -1.93 23.55
N GLY A 139 -1.90 -2.42 22.86
CA GLY A 139 -3.28 -2.31 23.36
C GLY A 139 -3.65 -0.83 23.57
N GLU A 140 -2.84 0.07 23.06
CA GLU A 140 -3.37 1.35 22.66
C GLU A 140 -4.45 0.99 21.64
N LYS A 141 -5.66 0.66 22.17
CA LYS A 141 -6.76 1.43 21.63
C LYS A 141 -6.11 2.78 21.47
N VAL A 142 -5.74 3.16 20.23
CA VAL A 142 -5.89 4.55 19.89
C VAL A 142 -7.25 4.80 20.51
N THR A 143 -7.23 5.34 21.73
CA THR A 143 -8.39 6.02 22.21
C THR A 143 -8.62 6.94 21.04
N LYS A 144 -9.54 6.51 20.18
CA LYS A 144 -10.43 7.43 19.57
C LYS A 144 -11.07 8.18 20.73
N SER A 145 -10.36 9.08 21.31
CA SER A 145 -10.87 10.40 21.55
C SER A 145 -10.63 11.15 20.22
N SER A 146 -10.93 10.51 19.13
CA SER A 146 -11.38 11.12 17.92
C SER A 146 -12.90 10.94 18.02
N VAL A 147 -13.59 11.92 18.41
CA VAL A 147 -14.85 12.27 17.80
C VAL A 147 -14.66 11.88 16.34
N ASP A 148 -15.42 10.89 15.84
CA ASP A 148 -15.38 10.52 14.42
C ASP A 148 -15.48 11.86 13.68
N PRO A 149 -14.42 12.34 12.99
CA PRO A 149 -14.47 13.67 12.36
C PRO A 149 -15.60 13.75 11.35
N TYR A 150 -16.23 12.61 11.05
CA TYR A 150 -17.40 12.47 10.19
C TYR A 150 -18.71 12.31 10.98
N GLU A 151 -18.67 12.25 12.34
CA GLU A 151 -19.87 12.06 13.17
C GLU A 151 -20.84 13.23 12.96
N GLY A 152 -22.07 12.92 12.56
CA GLY A 152 -23.09 13.91 12.22
C GLY A 152 -22.91 14.58 10.84
N LYS A 153 -21.93 14.14 10.02
CA LYS A 153 -21.75 14.62 8.64
C LYS A 153 -22.19 13.51 7.67
N ASP A 154 -23.16 13.85 6.82
CA ASP A 154 -23.67 12.92 5.79
C ASP A 154 -22.70 12.86 4.59
N LEU A 155 -21.53 12.23 4.82
CA LEU A 155 -20.50 12.04 3.80
C LEU A 155 -20.70 10.73 3.06
N THR A 156 -20.66 10.80 1.73
CA THR A 156 -20.54 9.61 0.89
C THR A 156 -19.18 8.92 1.08
N ASP A 157 -19.07 7.65 0.74
CA ASP A 157 -17.80 6.91 0.84
C ASP A 157 -16.69 7.59 0.02
N ARG A 158 -17.03 8.16 -1.13
CA ARG A 158 -16.10 8.89 -1.97
C ARG A 158 -15.61 10.19 -1.34
N GLU A 159 -16.49 10.91 -0.64
CA GLU A 159 -16.11 12.11 0.10
C GLU A 159 -15.21 11.78 1.29
N LYS A 160 -15.47 10.67 2.00
CA LYS A 160 -14.60 10.17 3.08
C LYS A 160 -13.21 9.81 2.58
N GLU A 161 -13.11 9.19 1.41
CA GLU A 161 -11.84 8.85 0.76
C GLU A 161 -11.04 10.11 0.41
N ILE A 162 -11.71 11.13 -0.14
CA ILE A 162 -11.08 12.42 -0.44
C ILE A 162 -10.65 13.14 0.85
N CYS A 163 -11.47 13.11 1.91
CA CYS A 163 -11.10 13.68 3.21
C CYS A 163 -9.81 13.05 3.77
N LYS A 164 -9.66 11.72 3.67
CA LYS A 164 -8.42 11.03 4.10
C LYS A 164 -7.20 11.54 3.34
N LEU A 165 -7.29 11.61 2.02
CA LEU A 165 -6.19 12.11 1.18
C LEU A 165 -5.86 13.60 1.46
N ILE A 166 -6.86 14.39 1.82
CA ILE A 166 -6.66 15.78 2.26
C ILE A 166 -5.94 15.84 3.61
N ALA A 167 -6.32 15.01 4.56
CA ALA A 167 -5.68 14.90 5.87
C ALA A 167 -4.22 14.45 5.74
N ASP A 168 -3.94 13.55 4.79
CA ASP A 168 -2.57 13.08 4.44
C ASP A 168 -1.75 14.14 3.68
N GLY A 169 -2.29 15.33 3.43
CA GLY A 169 -1.59 16.45 2.81
C GLY A 169 -1.53 16.41 1.27
N CYS A 170 -2.25 15.49 0.60
CA CYS A 170 -2.27 15.38 -0.85
C CYS A 170 -2.82 16.63 -1.53
N THR A 171 -2.18 17.12 -2.58
CA THR A 171 -2.70 18.21 -3.42
C THR A 171 -3.91 17.75 -4.24
N THR A 172 -4.70 18.69 -4.79
CA THR A 172 -5.84 18.37 -5.67
C THR A 172 -5.43 17.52 -6.87
N SER A 173 -4.27 17.81 -7.45
CA SER A 173 -3.72 17.04 -8.59
C SER A 173 -3.34 15.61 -8.18
N GLN A 174 -2.73 15.44 -7.02
CA GLN A 174 -2.41 14.11 -6.47
C GLN A 174 -3.66 13.31 -6.17
N ILE A 175 -4.68 13.92 -5.55
CA ILE A 175 -5.98 13.27 -5.30
C ILE A 175 -6.64 12.85 -6.62
N ALA A 176 -6.61 13.71 -7.65
CA ALA A 176 -7.15 13.40 -8.97
C ALA A 176 -6.45 12.18 -9.58
N SER A 177 -5.13 12.12 -9.49
CA SER A 177 -4.32 11.00 -9.97
C SER A 177 -4.59 9.72 -9.19
N ILE A 178 -4.59 9.77 -7.86
CA ILE A 178 -4.83 8.61 -6.98
C ILE A 178 -6.22 8.01 -7.22
N LEU A 179 -7.22 8.87 -7.40
CA LEU A 179 -8.62 8.45 -7.53
C LEU A 179 -9.07 8.25 -8.98
N PHE A 180 -8.17 8.43 -9.94
CA PHE A 180 -8.43 8.32 -11.39
C PHE A 180 -9.61 9.18 -11.86
N ILE A 181 -9.69 10.42 -11.36
CA ILE A 181 -10.72 11.41 -11.72
C ILE A 181 -10.09 12.73 -12.12
N SER A 182 -10.86 13.63 -12.73
CA SER A 182 -10.36 14.96 -13.09
C SER A 182 -10.16 15.85 -11.85
N GLU A 183 -9.21 16.80 -11.89
CA GLU A 183 -9.07 17.81 -10.84
C GLU A 183 -10.36 18.63 -10.62
N GLY A 184 -11.13 18.85 -11.70
CA GLY A 184 -12.45 19.49 -11.63
C GLY A 184 -13.42 18.66 -10.77
N THR A 185 -13.40 17.34 -10.93
CA THR A 185 -14.22 16.43 -10.13
C THR A 185 -13.81 16.46 -8.66
N VAL A 186 -12.50 16.48 -8.37
CA VAL A 186 -11.98 16.62 -6.99
C VAL A 186 -12.44 17.94 -6.37
N LYS A 187 -12.38 19.06 -7.12
CA LYS A 187 -12.84 20.37 -6.64
C LYS A 187 -14.34 20.36 -6.31
N ASN A 188 -15.16 19.67 -7.12
CA ASN A 188 -16.59 19.53 -6.85
C ASN A 188 -16.84 18.76 -5.53
N TYR A 189 -16.14 17.66 -5.31
CA TYR A 189 -16.20 16.93 -4.04
C TYR A 189 -15.72 17.78 -2.86
N MET A 190 -14.63 18.53 -3.03
CA MET A 190 -14.13 19.44 -1.98
C MET A 190 -15.15 20.50 -1.63
N SER A 191 -15.85 21.07 -2.61
CA SER A 191 -16.94 22.03 -2.36
C SER A 191 -18.05 21.40 -1.52
N SER A 192 -18.52 20.20 -1.90
CA SER A 192 -19.54 19.47 -1.14
C SER A 192 -19.07 19.15 0.29
N ILE A 193 -17.79 18.74 0.46
CA ILE A 193 -17.20 18.48 1.77
C ILE A 193 -17.15 19.75 2.61
N TYR A 194 -16.73 20.88 2.05
CA TYR A 194 -16.70 22.16 2.76
C TYR A 194 -18.08 22.57 3.24
N ASP A 195 -19.11 22.42 2.40
CA ASP A 195 -20.50 22.72 2.78
C ASP A 195 -20.98 21.83 3.94
N LYS A 196 -20.67 20.52 3.90
CA LYS A 196 -21.05 19.56 4.96
C LYS A 196 -20.34 19.80 6.29
N PHE A 197 -19.11 20.30 6.25
CA PHE A 197 -18.35 20.65 7.45
C PHE A 197 -18.58 22.08 7.94
N ASP A 198 -19.28 22.91 7.16
CA ASP A 198 -19.43 24.36 7.39
C ASP A 198 -18.09 25.08 7.48
N ILE A 199 -17.19 24.78 6.53
CA ILE A 199 -15.82 25.30 6.46
C ILE A 199 -15.59 25.89 5.06
N HIS A 200 -14.71 26.88 4.97
CA HIS A 200 -14.48 27.60 3.70
C HIS A 200 -13.03 27.55 3.23
N ASP A 201 -12.16 26.85 3.94
CA ASP A 201 -10.75 26.70 3.55
C ASP A 201 -10.17 25.31 3.89
N ARG A 202 -9.15 24.94 3.12
CA ARG A 202 -8.50 23.65 3.22
C ARG A 202 -7.74 23.45 4.54
N ALA A 203 -7.13 24.52 5.08
CA ALA A 203 -6.32 24.40 6.29
C ALA A 203 -7.21 24.09 7.51
N LYS A 204 -8.39 24.70 7.56
CA LYS A 204 -9.40 24.38 8.58
C LYS A 204 -9.91 22.94 8.45
N LEU A 205 -10.17 22.48 7.22
CA LEU A 205 -10.58 21.08 7.00
C LEU A 205 -9.50 20.11 7.50
N VAL A 206 -8.24 20.30 7.13
CA VAL A 206 -7.12 19.47 7.62
C VAL A 206 -7.04 19.48 9.15
N SER A 207 -7.24 20.64 9.78
CA SER A 207 -7.23 20.73 11.25
C SER A 207 -8.35 19.92 11.89
N VAL A 208 -9.56 19.96 11.33
CA VAL A 208 -10.72 19.20 11.82
C VAL A 208 -10.56 17.69 11.59
N LEU A 209 -9.99 17.28 10.45
CA LEU A 209 -9.79 15.88 10.10
C LEU A 209 -8.67 15.22 10.95
N ASN A 210 -7.75 16.01 11.50
CA ASN A 210 -6.61 15.54 12.31
C ASN A 210 -6.81 15.77 13.82
N SER A 211 -8.01 16.24 14.24
CA SER A 211 -8.35 16.45 15.67
C SER A 211 -8.92 15.19 16.29
#